data_ce82f6044e1b8ead3f93e7cf2855d376
#
_entry.id   ce82f6044e1b8ead3f93e7cf2855d376
#
_cell.length_a   1.000
_cell.length_b   1.000
_cell.length_c   1.000
_cell.angle_alpha   90.00
_cell.angle_beta   90.00
_cell.angle_gamma   90.00
#
_symmetry.space_group_name_H-M   'P 1'
#
loop_
_entity.id
_entity.type
_entity.pdbx_description
1 polymer ?
#
loop_
_entity_poly.entity_id
_entity_poly.type
_entity_poly.pdbx_seq_one_letter_code
_entity_poly.pdbx_strand_id
1 'polypeptide(L)'
;MSKLYDFEAEDVMCNMHKMEEYQEQGFEILDFPCNQFGNQAPGTNEEIVSFCDAKFGITFKHYAKIDVNGADAHPLYQFLKEQKGFAGFDQDNPLTPMLESMLTRTWPDYMESADIKWNFTKFLIDRNGNVVERFEPTADMDVVEEKIREIL
;
A
#
# COMPACT_ATOMS: atom_id res chain seq x y z
N MET A 1 -14.59 15.77 -6.20
CA MET A 1 -13.69 15.02 -5.31
C MET A 1 -12.98 13.96 -6.11
N SER A 2 -11.67 13.89 -5.95
CA SER A 2 -10.86 12.84 -6.60
C SER A 2 -11.24 11.44 -6.08
N LYS A 3 -11.19 10.46 -6.98
CA LYS A 3 -11.41 9.04 -6.70
C LYS A 3 -10.22 8.24 -7.20
N LEU A 4 -10.09 6.99 -6.76
CA LEU A 4 -9.02 6.11 -7.26
C LEU A 4 -8.94 6.11 -8.79
N TYR A 5 -10.08 6.08 -9.46
CA TYR A 5 -10.17 5.96 -10.92
C TYR A 5 -9.66 7.18 -11.70
N ASP A 6 -9.36 8.29 -11.03
CA ASP A 6 -8.74 9.47 -11.66
C ASP A 6 -7.21 9.34 -11.83
N PHE A 7 -6.61 8.26 -11.34
CA PHE A 7 -5.17 8.04 -11.33
C PHE A 7 -4.73 7.00 -12.34
N GLU A 8 -3.44 7.03 -12.65
CA GLU A 8 -2.78 6.03 -13.49
C GLU A 8 -1.43 5.62 -12.86
N ALA A 9 -0.95 4.44 -13.16
CA ALA A 9 0.33 3.94 -12.69
C ALA A 9 0.98 3.03 -13.75
N GLU A 10 2.30 3.01 -13.74
CA GLU A 10 3.10 2.18 -14.63
C GLU A 10 3.28 0.77 -14.02
N ASP A 11 3.09 -0.26 -14.83
CA ASP A 11 3.37 -1.64 -14.43
C ASP A 11 4.87 -1.99 -14.61
N VAL A 12 5.25 -3.20 -14.19
CA VAL A 12 6.64 -3.67 -14.29
C VAL A 12 7.13 -3.86 -15.73
N MET A 13 6.24 -3.84 -16.71
CA MET A 13 6.56 -3.93 -18.15
C MET A 13 6.58 -2.55 -18.82
N CYS A 14 6.58 -1.46 -18.04
CA CYS A 14 6.55 -0.07 -18.51
C CYS A 14 5.28 0.31 -19.28
N ASN A 15 4.15 -0.34 -19.00
CA ASN A 15 2.85 0.05 -19.55
C ASN A 15 2.08 0.90 -18.53
N MET A 16 1.50 2.00 -19.00
CA MET A 16 0.62 2.82 -18.18
C MET A 16 -0.78 2.21 -18.11
N HIS A 17 -1.30 2.09 -16.89
CA HIS A 17 -2.64 1.59 -16.61
C HIS A 17 -3.44 2.65 -15.88
N LYS A 18 -4.64 2.90 -16.38
CA LYS A 18 -5.60 3.75 -15.66
C LYS A 18 -6.28 2.91 -14.59
N MET A 19 -6.39 3.45 -13.39
CA MET A 19 -7.12 2.77 -12.31
C MET A 19 -8.60 2.56 -12.65
N GLU A 20 -9.15 3.33 -13.59
CA GLU A 20 -10.50 3.16 -14.13
C GLU A 20 -10.76 1.77 -14.72
N GLU A 21 -9.74 1.08 -15.24
CA GLU A 21 -9.88 -0.28 -15.80
C GLU A 21 -10.34 -1.32 -14.76
N TYR A 22 -10.19 -1.03 -13.47
CA TYR A 22 -10.61 -1.92 -12.38
C TYR A 22 -12.04 -1.67 -11.90
N GLN A 23 -12.72 -0.63 -12.37
CA GLN A 23 -14.05 -0.25 -11.89
C GLN A 23 -15.11 -1.34 -12.09
N GLU A 24 -15.05 -2.05 -13.21
CA GLU A 24 -16.01 -3.09 -13.57
C GLU A 24 -15.54 -4.52 -13.18
N GLN A 25 -14.35 -4.62 -12.63
CA GLN A 25 -13.78 -5.89 -12.20
C GLN A 25 -14.28 -6.28 -10.81
N GLY A 26 -14.15 -7.56 -10.47
CA GLY A 26 -14.41 -8.03 -9.12
C GLY A 26 -13.31 -7.60 -8.14
N PHE A 27 -12.97 -8.48 -7.21
CA PHE A 27 -11.88 -8.18 -6.27
C PHE A 27 -10.51 -8.29 -6.94
N GLU A 28 -9.73 -7.23 -6.83
CA GLU A 28 -8.35 -7.16 -7.34
C GLU A 28 -7.38 -6.70 -6.25
N ILE A 29 -6.16 -7.17 -6.32
CA ILE A 29 -5.04 -6.69 -5.50
C ILE A 29 -4.02 -6.03 -6.42
N LEU A 30 -3.65 -4.79 -6.11
CA LEU A 30 -2.63 -4.03 -6.81
C LEU A 30 -1.42 -3.87 -5.89
N ASP A 31 -0.28 -4.39 -6.32
CA ASP A 31 0.97 -4.34 -5.57
C ASP A 31 1.90 -3.26 -6.10
N PHE A 32 2.30 -2.35 -5.20
CA PHE A 32 3.21 -1.26 -5.49
C PHE A 32 4.47 -1.38 -4.64
N PRO A 33 5.54 -2.00 -5.14
CA PRO A 33 6.80 -2.11 -4.41
C PRO A 33 7.39 -0.73 -4.07
N CYS A 34 8.00 -0.63 -2.88
CA CYS A 34 8.63 0.60 -2.41
C CYS A 34 9.90 0.27 -1.63
N ASN A 35 10.98 1.02 -1.87
CA ASN A 35 12.28 0.81 -1.21
C ASN A 35 12.54 1.79 -0.05
N GLN A 36 11.57 2.60 0.34
CA GLN A 36 11.74 3.62 1.38
C GLN A 36 11.76 3.07 2.81
N PHE A 37 11.47 1.77 3.00
CA PHE A 37 11.36 1.14 4.32
C PHE A 37 12.46 0.10 4.53
N GLY A 38 13.56 0.52 5.16
CA GLY A 38 14.67 -0.36 5.47
C GLY A 38 15.41 -0.92 4.26
N ASN A 39 15.28 -0.30 3.08
CA ASN A 39 15.84 -0.78 1.82
C ASN A 39 15.49 -2.25 1.53
N GLN A 40 14.28 -2.67 1.82
CA GLN A 40 13.83 -4.06 1.69
C GLN A 40 13.38 -4.43 0.27
N ALA A 41 13.31 -3.47 -0.66
CA ALA A 41 13.00 -3.67 -2.06
C ALA A 41 14.05 -2.98 -2.99
N PRO A 42 15.36 -3.29 -2.84
CA PRO A 42 16.42 -2.59 -3.57
C PRO A 42 16.55 -3.02 -5.03
N GLY A 43 16.01 -4.17 -5.40
CA GLY A 43 16.12 -4.73 -6.74
C GLY A 43 15.38 -3.92 -7.82
N THR A 44 15.64 -4.26 -9.07
CA THR A 44 14.87 -3.77 -10.21
C THR A 44 13.43 -4.30 -10.17
N ASN A 45 12.54 -3.72 -10.97
CA ASN A 45 11.17 -4.24 -11.09
C ASN A 45 11.14 -5.72 -11.47
N GLU A 46 11.99 -6.13 -12.40
CA GLU A 46 12.12 -7.53 -12.86
C GLU A 46 12.61 -8.46 -11.75
N GLU A 47 13.59 -8.04 -10.97
CA GLU A 47 14.12 -8.81 -9.84
C GLU A 47 13.07 -8.97 -8.73
N ILE A 48 12.31 -7.92 -8.44
CA ILE A 48 11.22 -7.95 -7.44
C ILE A 48 10.12 -8.92 -7.88
N VAL A 49 9.67 -8.86 -9.13
CA VAL A 49 8.66 -9.78 -9.66
C VAL A 49 9.17 -11.22 -9.59
N SER A 50 10.37 -11.49 -10.05
CA SER A 50 10.97 -12.83 -10.02
C SER A 50 11.06 -13.39 -8.60
N PHE A 51 11.43 -12.56 -7.64
CA PHE A 51 11.48 -12.94 -6.23
C PHE A 51 10.09 -13.27 -5.67
N CYS A 52 9.10 -12.44 -5.94
CA CYS A 52 7.73 -12.64 -5.47
C CYS A 52 7.12 -13.90 -6.08
N ASP A 53 7.29 -14.10 -7.38
CA ASP A 53 6.78 -15.30 -8.08
C ASP A 53 7.45 -16.58 -7.59
N ALA A 54 8.77 -16.57 -7.46
CA ALA A 54 9.53 -17.76 -7.04
C ALA A 54 9.28 -18.14 -5.58
N LYS A 55 9.13 -17.16 -4.70
CA LYS A 55 9.02 -17.40 -3.24
C LYS A 55 7.60 -17.51 -2.75
N PHE A 56 6.67 -16.74 -3.31
CA PHE A 56 5.29 -16.62 -2.81
C PHE A 56 4.22 -17.05 -3.81
N GLY A 57 4.57 -17.30 -5.07
CA GLY A 57 3.60 -17.69 -6.11
C GLY A 57 2.52 -16.62 -6.34
N ILE A 58 2.90 -15.34 -6.32
CA ILE A 58 1.98 -14.22 -6.49
C ILE A 58 1.34 -14.27 -7.88
N THR A 59 0.03 -14.13 -7.93
CA THR A 59 -0.75 -14.18 -9.19
C THR A 59 -1.40 -12.85 -9.55
N PHE A 60 -1.48 -11.90 -8.61
CA PHE A 60 -2.01 -10.57 -8.89
C PHE A 60 -0.96 -9.67 -9.55
N LYS A 61 -1.42 -8.55 -10.12
CA LYS A 61 -0.58 -7.64 -10.90
C LYS A 61 0.44 -6.90 -10.05
N HIS A 62 1.69 -6.91 -10.53
CA HIS A 62 2.76 -6.09 -9.99
C HIS A 62 2.88 -4.78 -10.76
N TYR A 63 2.85 -3.68 -10.04
CA TYR A 63 3.19 -2.37 -10.56
C TYR A 63 4.68 -2.06 -10.39
N ALA A 64 5.18 -1.08 -11.13
CA ALA A 64 6.55 -0.62 -10.98
C ALA A 64 6.79 -0.05 -9.58
N LYS A 65 8.02 -0.19 -9.09
CA LYS A 65 8.45 0.39 -7.82
C LYS A 65 8.26 1.90 -7.83
N ILE A 66 7.68 2.43 -6.74
CA ILE A 66 7.40 3.85 -6.56
C ILE A 66 7.87 4.33 -5.19
N ASP A 67 7.95 5.65 -5.03
CA ASP A 67 7.98 6.28 -3.71
C ASP A 67 6.55 6.57 -3.25
N VAL A 68 6.28 6.35 -1.97
CA VAL A 68 4.98 6.59 -1.35
C VAL A 68 4.98 7.78 -0.40
N ASN A 69 6.17 8.22 0.05
CA ASN A 69 6.38 9.36 0.95
C ASN A 69 7.35 10.36 0.34
N GLY A 70 7.26 11.61 0.80
CA GLY A 70 8.17 12.68 0.41
C GLY A 70 7.78 13.40 -0.87
N ALA A 71 8.72 14.20 -1.40
CA ALA A 71 8.47 15.08 -2.54
C ALA A 71 8.19 14.31 -3.84
N ASP A 72 8.76 13.10 -3.97
CA ASP A 72 8.63 12.25 -5.15
C ASP A 72 7.52 11.18 -5.01
N ALA A 73 6.70 11.27 -3.96
CA ALA A 73 5.60 10.34 -3.75
C ALA A 73 4.66 10.31 -4.95
N HIS A 74 4.32 9.10 -5.39
CA HIS A 74 3.40 8.89 -6.50
C HIS A 74 2.05 9.57 -6.22
N PRO A 75 1.44 10.26 -7.19
CA PRO A 75 0.16 10.98 -6.99
C PRO A 75 -0.95 10.11 -6.40
N LEU A 76 -1.03 8.84 -6.81
CA LEU A 76 -1.98 7.88 -6.25
C LEU A 76 -1.81 7.76 -4.73
N TYR A 77 -0.56 7.65 -4.23
CA TYR A 77 -0.31 7.51 -2.79
C TYR A 77 -0.48 8.83 -2.03
N GLN A 78 -0.24 9.97 -2.66
CA GLN A 78 -0.62 11.26 -2.07
C GLN A 78 -2.12 11.30 -1.80
N PHE A 79 -2.92 10.94 -2.80
CA PHE A 79 -4.38 10.85 -2.68
C PHE A 79 -4.80 9.85 -1.58
N LEU A 80 -4.27 8.62 -1.58
CA LEU A 80 -4.61 7.59 -0.60
C LEU A 80 -4.36 8.05 0.84
N LYS A 81 -3.21 8.68 1.09
CA LYS A 81 -2.83 9.21 2.41
C LYS A 81 -3.74 10.36 2.85
N GLU A 82 -4.16 11.20 1.93
CA GLU A 82 -5.11 12.29 2.22
C GLU A 82 -6.49 11.74 2.59
N GLN A 83 -6.92 10.65 1.98
CA GLN A 83 -8.22 10.04 2.27
C GLN A 83 -8.24 9.28 3.60
N LYS A 84 -7.16 8.57 3.92
CA LYS A 84 -7.01 7.79 5.15
C LYS A 84 -5.61 7.98 5.74
N GLY A 85 -5.55 8.78 6.80
CA GLY A 85 -4.32 9.03 7.54
C GLY A 85 -3.90 7.85 8.44
N PHE A 86 -2.78 8.03 9.12
CA PHE A 86 -2.27 7.08 10.09
C PHE A 86 -2.98 7.25 11.44
N ALA A 87 -3.48 6.17 12.00
CA ALA A 87 -4.21 6.16 13.27
C ALA A 87 -3.55 5.28 14.36
N GLY A 88 -2.31 4.90 14.16
CA GLY A 88 -1.57 4.01 15.07
C GLY A 88 -1.49 2.57 14.57
N PHE A 89 -0.71 1.76 15.25
CA PHE A 89 -0.56 0.34 15.01
C PHE A 89 -1.51 -0.48 15.89
N ASP A 90 -1.81 -1.72 15.45
CA ASP A 90 -2.61 -2.67 16.21
C ASP A 90 -1.78 -3.18 17.40
N GLN A 91 -2.23 -2.92 18.62
CA GLN A 91 -1.45 -3.15 19.83
C GLN A 91 -1.26 -4.64 20.18
N ASP A 92 -2.10 -5.51 19.64
CA ASP A 92 -2.02 -6.96 19.86
C ASP A 92 -1.00 -7.66 18.94
N ASN A 93 -0.43 -6.95 17.96
CA ASN A 93 0.54 -7.54 17.04
C ASN A 93 1.96 -7.50 17.61
N PRO A 94 2.72 -8.62 17.57
CA PRO A 94 4.10 -8.69 18.07
C PRO A 94 5.07 -7.72 17.38
N LEU A 95 4.77 -7.30 16.17
CA LEU A 95 5.59 -6.34 15.39
C LEU A 95 5.47 -4.91 15.92
N THR A 96 4.36 -4.56 16.55
CA THR A 96 4.06 -3.20 17.00
C THR A 96 5.12 -2.59 17.90
N PRO A 97 5.59 -3.25 18.99
CA PRO A 97 6.61 -2.65 19.87
C PRO A 97 7.92 -2.33 19.12
N MET A 98 8.31 -3.17 18.16
CA MET A 98 9.52 -2.96 17.37
C MET A 98 9.36 -1.75 16.44
N LEU A 99 8.24 -1.65 15.73
CA LEU A 99 7.96 -0.53 14.82
C LEU A 99 7.85 0.79 15.60
N GLU A 100 7.12 0.81 16.70
CA GLU A 100 6.98 2.02 17.53
C GLU A 100 8.32 2.47 18.11
N SER A 101 9.13 1.56 18.61
CA SER A 101 10.47 1.86 19.11
C SER A 101 11.39 2.42 18.03
N MET A 102 11.38 1.81 16.85
CA MET A 102 12.18 2.26 15.71
C MET A 102 11.74 3.66 15.25
N LEU A 103 10.45 3.87 15.07
CA LEU A 103 9.89 5.14 14.60
C LEU A 103 10.11 6.28 15.61
N THR A 104 9.93 6.01 16.89
CA THR A 104 10.20 7.01 17.94
C THR A 104 11.63 7.51 17.89
N ARG A 105 12.59 6.67 17.53
CA ARG A 105 14.00 7.05 17.40
C ARG A 105 14.34 7.76 16.10
N THR A 106 13.76 7.31 14.99
CA THR A 106 14.12 7.76 13.64
C THR A 106 13.20 8.87 13.12
N TRP A 107 11.99 8.95 13.62
CA TRP A 107 10.97 9.90 13.20
C TRP A 107 10.02 10.24 14.37
N PRO A 108 10.45 11.09 15.33
CA PRO A 108 9.70 11.35 16.57
C PRO A 108 8.25 11.79 16.36
N ASP A 109 7.97 12.52 15.28
CA ASP A 109 6.63 13.07 14.99
C ASP A 109 5.79 12.15 14.08
N TYR A 110 6.15 10.85 13.98
CA TYR A 110 5.49 9.92 13.04
C TYR A 110 3.97 9.82 13.25
N MET A 111 3.48 10.02 14.47
CA MET A 111 2.04 9.98 14.77
C MET A 111 1.26 11.13 14.14
N GLU A 112 1.92 12.25 13.88
CA GLU A 112 1.29 13.47 13.34
C GLU A 112 1.20 13.48 11.81
N SER A 113 1.84 12.50 11.14
CA SER A 113 1.91 12.41 9.71
C SER A 113 1.00 11.30 9.16
N ALA A 114 0.34 11.58 8.04
CA ALA A 114 -0.40 10.59 7.27
C ALA A 114 0.50 9.64 6.46
N ASP A 115 1.80 9.90 6.39
CA ASP A 115 2.75 9.10 5.62
C ASP A 115 2.73 7.62 6.00
N ILE A 116 3.10 6.78 5.03
CA ILE A 116 3.24 5.34 5.22
C ILE A 116 4.40 5.08 6.18
N LYS A 117 4.21 4.20 7.13
CA LYS A 117 5.20 3.95 8.20
C LYS A 117 6.08 2.74 7.94
N TRP A 118 5.57 1.74 7.24
CA TRP A 118 6.30 0.51 6.94
C TRP A 118 5.73 -0.22 5.73
N ASN A 119 6.42 -1.26 5.26
CA ASN A 119 5.95 -2.14 4.19
C ASN A 119 4.60 -2.79 4.53
N PHE A 120 3.86 -3.19 3.52
CA PHE A 120 2.57 -3.88 3.60
C PHE A 120 1.41 -3.08 4.17
N THR A 121 1.50 -1.76 4.21
CA THR A 121 0.32 -0.91 4.41
C THR A 121 -0.64 -1.11 3.24
N LYS A 122 -1.92 -1.25 3.54
CA LYS A 122 -2.97 -1.55 2.56
C LYS A 122 -4.05 -0.49 2.61
N PHE A 123 -4.62 -0.19 1.46
CA PHE A 123 -5.82 0.64 1.32
C PHE A 123 -6.93 -0.17 0.68
N LEU A 124 -8.10 -0.18 1.29
CA LEU A 124 -9.28 -0.83 0.75
C LEU A 124 -10.13 0.20 0.00
N ILE A 125 -10.47 -0.14 -1.24
CA ILE A 125 -11.20 0.74 -2.16
C ILE A 125 -12.53 0.06 -2.51
N ASP A 126 -13.64 0.82 -2.45
CA ASP A 126 -14.94 0.32 -2.88
C ASP A 126 -15.11 0.40 -4.41
N ARG A 127 -16.22 -0.16 -4.92
CA ARG A 127 -16.55 -0.17 -6.35
C ARG A 127 -16.74 1.23 -6.96
N ASN A 128 -16.92 2.25 -6.13
CA ASN A 128 -17.06 3.64 -6.56
C ASN A 128 -15.73 4.41 -6.57
N GLY A 129 -14.62 3.74 -6.24
CA GLY A 129 -13.29 4.35 -6.18
C GLY A 129 -13.03 5.15 -4.90
N ASN A 130 -13.86 4.96 -3.86
CA ASN A 130 -13.65 5.62 -2.58
C ASN A 130 -12.72 4.79 -1.70
N VAL A 131 -11.82 5.46 -0.97
CA VAL A 131 -10.95 4.81 0.01
C VAL A 131 -11.75 4.57 1.28
N VAL A 132 -12.05 3.31 1.56
CA VAL A 132 -12.91 2.90 2.68
C VAL A 132 -12.12 2.73 3.96
N GLU A 133 -10.94 2.09 3.88
CA GLU A 133 -10.13 1.76 5.04
C GLU A 133 -8.63 1.78 4.70
N ARG A 134 -7.81 2.02 5.72
CA ARG A 134 -6.36 1.86 5.69
C ARG A 134 -5.97 0.85 6.77
N PHE A 135 -5.16 -0.13 6.40
CA PHE A 135 -4.62 -1.12 7.30
C PHE A 135 -3.10 -0.99 7.38
N GLU A 136 -2.59 -0.87 8.58
CA GLU A 136 -1.15 -0.94 8.82
C GLU A 136 -0.66 -2.40 8.74
N PRO A 137 0.67 -2.65 8.58
CA PRO A 137 1.19 -4.01 8.50
C PRO A 137 0.92 -4.87 9.74
N THR A 138 0.52 -4.24 10.84
CA THR A 138 0.18 -4.88 12.12
C THR A 138 -1.28 -5.36 12.19
N ALA A 139 -2.10 -5.03 11.18
CA ALA A 139 -3.50 -5.46 11.15
C ALA A 139 -3.63 -6.98 11.02
N ASP A 140 -4.58 -7.55 11.77
CA ASP A 140 -4.96 -8.96 11.61
C ASP A 140 -5.58 -9.18 10.23
N MET A 141 -5.09 -10.17 9.50
CA MET A 141 -5.57 -10.47 8.15
C MET A 141 -7.02 -10.96 8.13
N ASP A 142 -7.50 -11.56 9.21
CA ASP A 142 -8.91 -11.95 9.33
C ASP A 142 -9.81 -10.70 9.36
N VAL A 143 -9.37 -9.63 10.04
CA VAL A 143 -10.08 -8.34 10.04
C VAL A 143 -10.06 -7.70 8.66
N VAL A 144 -8.95 -7.77 7.95
CA VAL A 144 -8.84 -7.26 6.56
C VAL A 144 -9.81 -8.02 5.66
N GLU A 145 -9.83 -9.36 5.74
CA GLU A 145 -10.74 -10.20 4.94
C GLU A 145 -12.22 -9.87 5.24
N GLU A 146 -12.58 -9.71 6.51
CA GLU A 146 -13.95 -9.36 6.92
C GLU A 146 -14.37 -8.02 6.29
N LYS A 147 -13.51 -7.00 6.34
CA LYS A 147 -13.77 -5.70 5.71
C LYS A 147 -13.92 -5.79 4.18
N ILE A 148 -13.12 -6.61 3.52
CA ILE A 148 -13.27 -6.87 2.08
C ILE A 148 -14.65 -7.48 1.80
N ARG A 149 -15.08 -8.48 2.58
CA ARG A 149 -16.37 -9.13 2.42
C ARG A 149 -17.55 -8.18 2.61
N GLU A 150 -17.41 -7.19 3.48
CA GLU A 150 -18.47 -6.18 3.73
C GLU A 150 -18.76 -5.31 2.50
N ILE A 151 -17.78 -5.11 1.61
CA ILE A 151 -17.92 -4.22 0.45
C ILE A 151 -18.00 -4.94 -0.91
N LEU A 152 -17.84 -6.26 -0.93
CA LEU A 152 -18.07 -7.09 -2.10
C LEU A 152 -19.58 -7.25 -2.36
#